data_c8d8ef15247867b195f08cd8f4a8db5d
#
_entry.id   c8d8ef15247867b195f08cd8f4a8db5d
#
_cell.length_a   1.000
_cell.length_b   1.000
_cell.length_c   1.000
_cell.angle_alpha   90.00
_cell.angle_beta   90.00
_cell.angle_gamma   90.00
#
_symmetry.space_group_name_H-M   'P 1'
#
loop_
_entity.id
_entity.type
_entity.pdbx_description
1 polymer ?
#
loop_
_entity_poly.entity_id
_entity_poly.type
_entity_poly.pdbx_seq_one_letter_code
_entity_poly.pdbx_strand_id
1 'polypeptide(L)'
;MITQILLTQTFIMFILMILGLILSKTGLLTEHGSKDMVNILLYAVIPCVIIRSYITDFTMEKLYGLLMSAVLAVAAFAVAIAVSYIIYGMRKPIDNFGTAFCNAGFIGIPLVTAVFGNEAAFYVASFASILNLLQWTYGIVIITRRKDMINIKKVFVNPVTISLVIGLFLFITGIKLPGVINSTMAGVAALNTPAAMIVLGYYLSCVRIRDLLLNPSLYLASFVRLIIIPLLTLLVLYIIPAGHGQIGMITLIAAATPVGTSTAIFAQKFGQNYERAVCMVCLSTLLSIITMPVVMYLAQMWIM
;
A
#
# COMPACT_ATOMS: atom_id res chain seq x y z
N MET A 1 -16.60 0.03 -16.53
CA MET A 1 -17.12 -0.21 -15.15
C MET A 1 -16.02 -0.10 -14.09
N ILE A 2 -14.92 -0.85 -14.15
CA ILE A 2 -13.81 -0.82 -13.16
C ILE A 2 -13.25 0.59 -12.98
N THR A 3 -12.90 1.29 -14.07
CA THR A 3 -12.35 2.65 -14.03
C THR A 3 -13.28 3.65 -13.32
N GLN A 4 -14.59 3.52 -13.51
CA GLN A 4 -15.56 4.40 -12.86
C GLN A 4 -15.65 4.13 -11.35
N ILE A 5 -15.63 2.87 -10.93
CA ILE A 5 -15.61 2.49 -9.51
C ILE A 5 -14.33 3.02 -8.85
N LEU A 6 -13.17 2.87 -9.51
CA LEU A 6 -11.90 3.40 -9.03
C LEU A 6 -11.90 4.91 -8.89
N LEU A 7 -12.44 5.63 -9.89
CA LEU A 7 -12.60 7.08 -9.81
C LEU A 7 -13.45 7.47 -8.60
N THR A 8 -14.64 6.89 -8.46
CA THR A 8 -15.54 7.19 -7.34
C THR A 8 -14.85 6.92 -5.99
N GLN A 9 -14.22 5.76 -5.84
CA GLN A 9 -13.53 5.40 -4.61
C GLN A 9 -12.35 6.34 -4.31
N THR A 10 -11.59 6.70 -5.34
CA THR A 10 -10.49 7.66 -5.19
C THR A 10 -10.98 9.04 -4.77
N PHE A 11 -12.09 9.52 -5.31
CA PHE A 11 -12.72 10.78 -4.87
C PHE A 11 -13.20 10.71 -3.42
N ILE A 12 -13.82 9.60 -2.98
CA ILE A 12 -14.22 9.39 -1.58
C ILE A 12 -12.98 9.49 -0.67
N MET A 13 -11.90 8.80 -1.03
CA MET A 13 -10.65 8.84 -0.27
C MET A 13 -10.07 10.26 -0.20
N PHE A 14 -10.15 11.01 -1.29
CA PHE A 14 -9.69 12.39 -1.33
C PHE A 14 -10.52 13.32 -0.44
N ILE A 15 -11.84 13.18 -0.41
CA ILE A 15 -12.72 13.93 0.50
C ILE A 15 -12.37 13.64 1.97
N LEU A 16 -12.12 12.38 2.31
CA LEU A 16 -11.66 12.01 3.66
C LEU A 16 -10.29 12.61 3.99
N MET A 17 -9.39 12.72 3.01
CA MET A 17 -8.10 13.38 3.19
C MET A 17 -8.27 14.89 3.41
N ILE A 18 -9.20 15.55 2.70
CA ILE A 18 -9.54 16.96 2.96
C ILE A 18 -10.10 17.13 4.38
N LEU A 19 -10.94 16.23 4.84
CA LEU A 19 -11.41 16.23 6.23
C LEU A 19 -10.25 16.19 7.22
N GLY A 20 -9.27 15.31 7.00
CA GLY A 20 -8.06 15.22 7.82
C GLY A 20 -7.23 16.53 7.81
N LEU A 21 -7.12 17.17 6.64
CA LEU A 21 -6.49 18.49 6.49
C LEU A 21 -7.22 19.57 7.32
N ILE A 22 -8.55 19.59 7.27
CA ILE A 22 -9.39 20.54 8.05
C ILE A 22 -9.21 20.28 9.55
N LEU A 23 -9.31 19.02 10.00
CA LEU A 23 -9.13 18.66 11.41
C LEU A 23 -7.74 19.06 11.94
N SER A 24 -6.72 18.95 11.11
CA SER A 24 -5.38 19.41 11.48
C SER A 24 -5.28 20.94 11.55
N LYS A 25 -5.82 21.66 10.55
CA LYS A 25 -5.80 23.13 10.51
C LYS A 25 -6.63 23.78 11.63
N THR A 26 -7.67 23.11 12.10
CA THR A 26 -8.49 23.55 13.24
C THR A 26 -7.89 23.18 14.61
N GLY A 27 -6.77 22.43 14.63
CA GLY A 27 -6.13 21.98 15.86
C GLY A 27 -6.80 20.78 16.54
N LEU A 28 -7.87 20.25 15.97
CA LEU A 28 -8.56 19.04 16.50
C LEU A 28 -7.72 17.78 16.30
N LEU A 29 -6.91 17.71 15.25
CA LEU A 29 -5.96 16.63 15.01
C LEU A 29 -4.53 17.16 15.17
N THR A 30 -3.88 16.77 16.26
CA THR A 30 -2.51 17.15 16.59
C THR A 30 -1.49 16.14 16.05
N GLU A 31 -0.19 16.47 16.16
CA GLU A 31 0.89 15.53 15.81
C GLU A 31 0.81 14.23 16.63
N HIS A 32 0.55 14.33 17.94
CA HIS A 32 0.37 13.14 18.79
C HIS A 32 -0.85 12.33 18.36
N GLY A 33 -1.99 12.97 18.14
CA GLY A 33 -3.21 12.30 17.68
C GLY A 33 -3.01 11.59 16.34
N SER A 34 -2.29 12.22 15.40
CA SER A 34 -1.95 11.57 14.12
C SER A 34 -1.05 10.34 14.30
N LYS A 35 -0.04 10.41 15.19
CA LYS A 35 0.82 9.27 15.53
C LYS A 35 0.03 8.13 16.18
N ASP A 36 -0.88 8.45 17.09
CA ASP A 36 -1.74 7.45 17.75
C ASP A 36 -2.66 6.77 16.72
N MET A 37 -3.24 7.54 15.79
CA MET A 37 -4.03 6.97 14.69
C MET A 37 -3.20 6.03 13.81
N VAL A 38 -1.95 6.38 13.49
CA VAL A 38 -1.03 5.50 12.75
C VAL A 38 -0.76 4.22 13.54
N ASN A 39 -0.55 4.30 14.85
CA ASN A 39 -0.37 3.13 15.70
C ASN A 39 -1.61 2.23 15.71
N ILE A 40 -2.81 2.81 15.87
CA ILE A 40 -4.07 2.06 15.81
C ILE A 40 -4.22 1.36 14.44
N LEU A 41 -3.92 2.07 13.35
CA LEU A 41 -3.96 1.49 12.01
C LEU A 41 -2.99 0.31 11.87
N LEU A 42 -1.74 0.45 12.32
CA LEU A 42 -0.72 -0.57 12.15
C LEU A 42 -0.89 -1.78 13.08
N TYR A 43 -1.34 -1.55 14.32
CA TYR A 43 -1.37 -2.60 15.36
C TYR A 43 -2.75 -3.22 15.59
N ALA A 44 -3.83 -2.58 15.12
CA ALA A 44 -5.19 -3.09 15.29
C ALA A 44 -5.93 -3.22 13.95
N VAL A 45 -6.00 -2.15 13.16
CA VAL A 45 -6.86 -2.11 11.97
C VAL A 45 -6.34 -3.01 10.86
N ILE A 46 -5.09 -2.85 10.43
CA ILE A 46 -4.48 -3.68 9.38
C ILE A 46 -4.46 -5.16 9.77
N PRO A 47 -4.08 -5.57 11.00
CA PRO A 47 -4.24 -6.93 11.46
C PRO A 47 -5.65 -7.49 11.27
N CYS A 48 -6.67 -6.74 11.67
CA CYS A 48 -8.06 -7.17 11.48
C CYS A 48 -8.43 -7.30 9.99
N VAL A 49 -7.99 -6.36 9.15
CA VAL A 49 -8.21 -6.43 7.69
C VAL A 49 -7.59 -7.70 7.11
N ILE A 50 -6.32 -7.97 7.44
CA ILE A 50 -5.59 -9.14 6.92
C ILE A 50 -6.24 -10.43 7.41
N ILE A 51 -6.40 -10.62 8.73
CA ILE A 51 -6.97 -11.87 9.27
C ILE A 51 -8.34 -12.13 8.65
N ARG A 52 -9.21 -11.11 8.58
CA ARG A 52 -10.55 -11.26 7.99
C ARG A 52 -10.52 -11.64 6.51
N SER A 53 -9.57 -11.17 5.74
CA SER A 53 -9.46 -11.51 4.33
C SER A 53 -9.18 -13.01 4.11
N TYR A 54 -8.60 -13.70 5.10
CA TYR A 54 -8.33 -15.14 5.07
C TYR A 54 -9.44 -15.99 5.66
N ILE A 55 -10.50 -15.40 6.25
CA ILE A 55 -11.68 -16.13 6.75
C ILE A 55 -12.60 -16.44 5.56
N THR A 56 -12.23 -17.45 4.81
CA THR A 56 -12.97 -17.95 3.63
C THR A 56 -12.84 -19.46 3.57
N ASP A 57 -13.78 -20.14 2.87
CA ASP A 57 -13.71 -21.59 2.72
C ASP A 57 -12.46 -21.97 1.94
N PHE A 58 -11.76 -23.00 2.43
CA PHE A 58 -10.58 -23.54 1.77
C PHE A 58 -10.97 -24.24 0.48
N THR A 59 -10.36 -23.83 -0.62
CA THR A 59 -10.40 -24.55 -1.90
C THR A 59 -9.01 -24.54 -2.53
N MET A 60 -8.72 -25.59 -3.32
CA MET A 60 -7.44 -25.64 -4.05
C MET A 60 -7.31 -24.50 -5.06
N GLU A 61 -8.42 -24.02 -5.62
CA GLU A 61 -8.45 -22.87 -6.52
C GLU A 61 -7.99 -21.59 -5.80
N LYS A 62 -8.53 -21.32 -4.59
CA LYS A 62 -8.11 -20.17 -3.78
C LYS A 62 -6.65 -20.27 -3.34
N LEU A 63 -6.19 -21.49 -2.96
CA LEU A 63 -4.78 -21.68 -2.60
C LEU A 63 -3.86 -21.41 -3.81
N TYR A 64 -4.22 -21.96 -4.99
CA TYR A 64 -3.48 -21.67 -6.22
C TYR A 64 -3.49 -20.17 -6.56
N GLY A 65 -4.65 -19.53 -6.48
CA GLY A 65 -4.78 -18.09 -6.69
C GLY A 65 -3.94 -17.25 -5.72
N LEU A 66 -3.85 -17.66 -4.44
CA LEU A 66 -3.01 -17.00 -3.43
C LEU A 66 -1.51 -17.14 -3.77
N LEU A 67 -1.08 -18.34 -4.18
CA LEU A 67 0.30 -18.58 -4.60
C LEU A 67 0.65 -17.75 -5.85
N MET A 68 -0.26 -17.71 -6.84
CA MET A 68 -0.09 -16.89 -8.03
C MET A 68 -0.03 -15.40 -7.68
N SER A 69 -0.93 -14.91 -6.82
CA SER A 69 -0.89 -13.53 -6.31
C SER A 69 0.46 -13.19 -5.64
N ALA A 70 1.02 -14.13 -4.87
CA ALA A 70 2.34 -13.95 -4.26
C ALA A 70 3.46 -13.88 -5.32
N VAL A 71 3.44 -14.77 -6.32
CA VAL A 71 4.41 -14.75 -7.43
C VAL A 71 4.34 -13.45 -8.21
N LEU A 72 3.13 -13.02 -8.58
CA LEU A 72 2.93 -11.75 -9.31
C LEU A 72 3.34 -10.53 -8.45
N ALA A 73 3.10 -10.56 -7.13
CA ALA A 73 3.58 -9.53 -6.22
C ALA A 73 5.11 -9.45 -6.19
N VAL A 74 5.81 -10.60 -6.13
CA VAL A 74 7.28 -10.64 -6.20
C VAL A 74 7.77 -10.07 -7.53
N ALA A 75 7.15 -10.41 -8.65
CA ALA A 75 7.48 -9.85 -9.96
C ALA A 75 7.28 -8.33 -10.01
N ALA A 76 6.15 -7.83 -9.48
CA ALA A 76 5.87 -6.40 -9.40
C ALA A 76 6.91 -5.65 -8.54
N PHE A 77 7.30 -6.21 -7.38
CA PHE A 77 8.33 -5.61 -6.54
C PHE A 77 9.73 -5.71 -7.16
N ALA A 78 10.03 -6.76 -7.90
CA ALA A 78 11.28 -6.86 -8.64
C ALA A 78 11.41 -5.70 -9.64
N VAL A 79 10.34 -5.41 -10.39
CA VAL A 79 10.26 -4.24 -11.30
C VAL A 79 10.43 -2.93 -10.51
N ALA A 80 9.65 -2.74 -9.44
CA ALA A 80 9.68 -1.51 -8.67
C ALA A 80 11.05 -1.24 -8.04
N ILE A 81 11.67 -2.27 -7.45
CA ILE A 81 13.00 -2.19 -6.84
C ILE A 81 14.08 -1.93 -7.91
N ALA A 82 14.04 -2.65 -9.03
CA ALA A 82 15.02 -2.48 -10.11
C ALA A 82 14.97 -1.05 -10.68
N VAL A 83 13.79 -0.56 -11.04
CA VAL A 83 13.59 0.80 -11.57
C VAL A 83 14.05 1.85 -10.55
N SER A 84 13.62 1.73 -9.31
CA SER A 84 13.98 2.67 -8.25
C SER A 84 15.48 2.67 -7.98
N TYR A 85 16.12 1.50 -7.99
CA TYR A 85 17.56 1.39 -7.80
C TYR A 85 18.36 1.95 -8.98
N ILE A 86 17.94 1.70 -10.22
CA ILE A 86 18.58 2.23 -11.43
C ILE A 86 18.55 3.76 -11.44
N ILE A 87 17.41 4.38 -11.06
CA ILE A 87 17.24 5.84 -11.13
C ILE A 87 17.89 6.55 -9.94
N TYR A 88 17.75 6.01 -8.71
CA TYR A 88 18.14 6.71 -7.49
C TYR A 88 19.33 6.08 -6.77
N GLY A 89 19.56 4.77 -6.96
CA GLY A 89 20.64 4.01 -6.30
C GLY A 89 20.62 4.16 -4.79
N MET A 90 21.81 4.11 -4.19
CA MET A 90 22.01 4.38 -2.75
C MET A 90 22.19 5.88 -2.45
N ARG A 91 22.29 6.74 -3.48
CA ARG A 91 22.59 8.17 -3.30
C ARG A 91 21.38 8.94 -2.79
N LYS A 92 20.17 8.55 -3.20
CA LYS A 92 18.89 9.18 -2.81
C LYS A 92 17.99 8.17 -2.10
N PRO A 93 18.29 7.80 -0.84
CA PRO A 93 17.64 6.69 -0.15
C PRO A 93 16.12 6.87 0.01
N ILE A 94 15.66 8.09 0.29
CA ILE A 94 14.22 8.37 0.43
C ILE A 94 13.49 8.23 -0.89
N ASP A 95 14.07 8.77 -1.99
CA ASP A 95 13.47 8.64 -3.33
C ASP A 95 13.42 7.18 -3.77
N ASN A 96 14.50 6.43 -3.53
CA ASN A 96 14.54 5.00 -3.85
C ASN A 96 13.47 4.24 -3.06
N PHE A 97 13.44 4.41 -1.73
CA PHE A 97 12.45 3.74 -0.88
C PHE A 97 11.02 4.12 -1.27
N GLY A 98 10.73 5.41 -1.43
CA GLY A 98 9.40 5.89 -1.75
C GLY A 98 8.91 5.45 -3.15
N THR A 99 9.80 5.36 -4.14
CA THR A 99 9.43 4.86 -5.47
C THR A 99 9.32 3.34 -5.51
N ALA A 100 10.14 2.59 -4.75
CA ALA A 100 10.05 1.15 -4.67
C ALA A 100 8.79 0.67 -3.94
N PHE A 101 8.36 1.36 -2.88
CA PHE A 101 7.32 0.88 -1.98
C PHE A 101 6.03 1.71 -2.03
N CYS A 102 4.96 1.03 -2.40
CA CYS A 102 3.63 1.60 -2.61
C CYS A 102 2.76 1.60 -1.35
N ASN A 103 1.59 2.22 -1.45
CA ASN A 103 0.59 2.29 -0.38
C ASN A 103 -0.50 1.21 -0.52
N ALA A 104 -0.10 -0.05 -0.71
CA ALA A 104 -1.04 -1.14 -0.94
C ALA A 104 -1.98 -1.37 0.26
N GLY A 105 -1.52 -1.17 1.51
CA GLY A 105 -2.34 -1.39 2.71
C GLY A 105 -3.46 -0.37 2.89
N PHE A 106 -3.14 0.91 2.80
CA PHE A 106 -4.10 1.99 3.07
C PHE A 106 -4.91 2.44 1.86
N ILE A 107 -4.39 2.28 0.65
CA ILE A 107 -5.05 2.67 -0.61
C ILE A 107 -5.38 1.44 -1.44
N GLY A 108 -4.46 0.48 -1.58
CA GLY A 108 -4.64 -0.67 -2.46
C GLY A 108 -5.76 -1.60 -2.02
N ILE A 109 -5.80 -2.02 -0.74
CA ILE A 109 -6.86 -2.89 -0.22
C ILE A 109 -8.26 -2.28 -0.45
N PRO A 110 -8.54 -1.02 -0.04
CA PRO A 110 -9.83 -0.38 -0.30
C PRO A 110 -10.21 -0.32 -1.78
N LEU A 111 -9.26 -0.01 -2.67
CA LEU A 111 -9.54 0.07 -4.10
C LEU A 111 -9.85 -1.31 -4.69
N VAL A 112 -9.07 -2.32 -4.33
CA VAL A 112 -9.30 -3.70 -4.76
C VAL A 112 -10.65 -4.22 -4.29
N THR A 113 -11.00 -3.98 -3.02
CA THR A 113 -12.29 -4.42 -2.47
C THR A 113 -13.48 -3.67 -3.07
N ALA A 114 -13.31 -2.39 -3.43
CA ALA A 114 -14.35 -1.63 -4.12
C ALA A 114 -14.63 -2.16 -5.53
N VAL A 115 -13.60 -2.65 -6.22
CA VAL A 115 -13.72 -3.15 -7.61
C VAL A 115 -14.17 -4.59 -7.67
N PHE A 116 -13.57 -5.47 -6.86
CA PHE A 116 -13.72 -6.92 -6.97
C PHE A 116 -14.45 -7.55 -5.78
N GLY A 117 -14.90 -6.74 -4.83
CA GLY A 117 -15.57 -7.20 -3.62
C GLY A 117 -14.59 -7.62 -2.50
N ASN A 118 -15.16 -7.93 -1.33
CA ASN A 118 -14.39 -8.20 -0.11
C ASN A 118 -13.51 -9.46 -0.23
N GLU A 119 -13.87 -10.42 -1.04
CA GLU A 119 -13.07 -11.63 -1.25
C GLU A 119 -11.73 -11.33 -1.94
N ALA A 120 -11.66 -10.28 -2.74
CA ALA A 120 -10.41 -9.88 -3.38
C ALA A 120 -9.34 -9.37 -2.39
N ALA A 121 -9.75 -8.98 -1.16
CA ALA A 121 -8.82 -8.65 -0.08
C ALA A 121 -7.88 -9.81 0.25
N PHE A 122 -8.32 -11.06 0.08
CA PHE A 122 -7.53 -12.27 0.24
C PHE A 122 -6.25 -12.26 -0.62
N TYR A 123 -6.39 -11.89 -1.89
CA TYR A 123 -5.24 -11.86 -2.81
C TYR A 123 -4.34 -10.64 -2.58
N VAL A 124 -4.91 -9.46 -2.35
CA VAL A 124 -4.09 -8.25 -2.11
C VAL A 124 -3.39 -8.28 -0.75
N ALA A 125 -3.87 -9.07 0.21
CA ALA A 125 -3.20 -9.26 1.50
C ALA A 125 -1.83 -9.95 1.33
N SER A 126 -1.68 -10.87 0.36
CA SER A 126 -0.38 -11.46 0.04
C SER A 126 0.60 -10.41 -0.48
N PHE A 127 0.16 -9.53 -1.36
CA PHE A 127 0.94 -8.41 -1.87
C PHE A 127 1.39 -7.48 -0.73
N ALA A 128 0.48 -7.10 0.18
CA ALA A 128 0.79 -6.25 1.33
C ALA A 128 1.79 -6.92 2.29
N SER A 129 1.74 -8.23 2.43
CA SER A 129 2.66 -8.99 3.27
C SER A 129 4.07 -9.02 2.68
N ILE A 130 4.20 -9.24 1.36
CA ILE A 130 5.49 -9.18 0.65
C ILE A 130 6.05 -7.76 0.69
N LEU A 131 5.20 -6.74 0.49
CA LEU A 131 5.57 -5.34 0.67
C LEU A 131 6.22 -5.11 2.04
N ASN A 132 5.55 -5.55 3.10
CA ASN A 132 6.05 -5.38 4.46
C ASN A 132 7.39 -6.10 4.67
N LEU A 133 7.51 -7.34 4.22
CA LEU A 133 8.78 -8.10 4.28
C LEU A 133 9.91 -7.35 3.58
N LEU A 134 9.68 -6.84 2.37
CA LEU A 134 10.67 -6.11 1.59
C LEU A 134 11.04 -4.75 2.20
N GLN A 135 10.09 -4.06 2.84
CA GLN A 135 10.38 -2.82 3.57
C GLN A 135 11.30 -3.04 4.77
N TRP A 136 11.07 -4.12 5.52
CA TRP A 136 11.89 -4.45 6.70
C TRP A 136 13.21 -5.17 6.37
N THR A 137 13.44 -5.54 5.14
CA THR A 137 14.71 -6.13 4.65
C THR A 137 15.42 -5.16 3.72
N TYR A 138 15.11 -5.18 2.42
CA TYR A 138 15.70 -4.32 1.42
C TYR A 138 15.52 -2.82 1.75
N GLY A 139 14.32 -2.42 2.21
CA GLY A 139 14.01 -1.04 2.55
C GLY A 139 14.90 -0.48 3.65
N ILE A 140 15.19 -1.27 4.69
CA ILE A 140 16.14 -0.87 5.75
C ILE A 140 17.54 -0.66 5.16
N VAL A 141 18.01 -1.57 4.30
CA VAL A 141 19.33 -1.44 3.67
C VAL A 141 19.43 -0.15 2.85
N ILE A 142 18.40 0.17 2.07
CA ILE A 142 18.37 1.41 1.27
C ILE A 142 18.40 2.65 2.16
N ILE A 143 17.52 2.70 3.17
CA ILE A 143 17.38 3.88 4.04
C ILE A 143 18.61 4.09 4.92
N THR A 144 19.14 3.02 5.51
CA THR A 144 20.26 3.12 6.47
C THR A 144 21.62 3.00 5.82
N ARG A 145 21.69 2.47 4.59
CA ARG A 145 22.93 2.04 3.89
C ARG A 145 23.73 1.00 4.66
N ARG A 146 23.09 0.27 5.59
CA ARG A 146 23.70 -0.69 6.49
C ARG A 146 22.91 -1.99 6.51
N LYS A 147 23.57 -3.10 6.15
CA LYS A 147 22.97 -4.45 6.16
C LYS A 147 22.81 -5.01 7.57
N ASP A 148 23.67 -4.63 8.49
CA ASP A 148 23.65 -5.03 9.90
C ASP A 148 22.42 -4.49 10.67
N MET A 149 21.74 -3.49 10.13
CA MET A 149 20.49 -2.96 10.69
C MET A 149 19.25 -3.84 10.41
N ILE A 150 19.38 -4.85 9.55
CA ILE A 150 18.29 -5.82 9.33
C ILE A 150 18.12 -6.64 10.60
N ASN A 151 16.95 -6.55 11.19
CA ASN A 151 16.58 -7.35 12.34
C ASN A 151 15.49 -8.35 11.96
N ILE A 152 15.92 -9.58 11.66
CA ILE A 152 15.02 -10.67 11.23
C ILE A 152 13.91 -10.91 12.26
N LYS A 153 14.21 -10.81 13.56
CA LYS A 153 13.19 -10.94 14.61
C LYS A 153 12.07 -9.89 14.46
N LYS A 154 12.43 -8.63 14.11
CA LYS A 154 11.44 -7.57 13.89
C LYS A 154 10.58 -7.81 12.65
N VAL A 155 11.09 -8.49 11.63
CA VAL A 155 10.31 -8.89 10.45
C VAL A 155 9.21 -9.87 10.84
N PHE A 156 9.55 -10.90 11.63
CA PHE A 156 8.58 -11.93 12.05
C PHE A 156 7.63 -11.47 13.16
N VAL A 157 8.06 -10.59 14.04
CA VAL A 157 7.22 -10.03 15.14
C VAL A 157 6.38 -8.83 14.68
N ASN A 158 6.44 -8.45 13.41
CA ASN A 158 5.61 -7.38 12.87
C ASN A 158 4.12 -7.78 12.85
N PRO A 159 3.19 -6.89 13.25
CA PRO A 159 1.76 -7.17 13.28
C PRO A 159 1.20 -7.70 11.95
N VAL A 160 1.69 -7.19 10.81
CA VAL A 160 1.29 -7.64 9.48
C VAL A 160 1.70 -9.10 9.23
N THR A 161 2.93 -9.47 9.60
CA THR A 161 3.42 -10.85 9.46
C THR A 161 2.66 -11.81 10.37
N ILE A 162 2.43 -11.42 11.63
CA ILE A 162 1.65 -12.23 12.58
C ILE A 162 0.23 -12.43 12.06
N SER A 163 -0.40 -11.38 11.55
CA SER A 163 -1.76 -11.44 10.99
C SER A 163 -1.85 -12.34 9.78
N LEU A 164 -0.82 -12.33 8.93
CA LEU A 164 -0.72 -13.24 7.79
C LEU A 164 -0.64 -14.71 8.26
N VAL A 165 0.22 -15.00 9.24
CA VAL A 165 0.36 -16.37 9.78
C VAL A 165 -0.96 -16.85 10.41
N ILE A 166 -1.61 -16.00 11.21
CA ILE A 166 -2.93 -16.33 11.79
C ILE A 166 -3.97 -16.52 10.68
N GLY A 167 -4.01 -15.62 9.71
CA GLY A 167 -4.94 -15.70 8.58
C GLY A 167 -4.75 -16.98 7.77
N LEU A 168 -3.51 -17.30 7.39
CA LEU A 168 -3.18 -18.57 6.68
C LEU A 168 -3.56 -19.81 7.48
N PHE A 169 -3.32 -19.80 8.79
CA PHE A 169 -3.73 -20.88 9.67
C PHE A 169 -5.26 -21.06 9.64
N LEU A 170 -6.04 -19.98 9.77
CA LEU A 170 -7.51 -20.04 9.70
C LEU A 170 -7.99 -20.51 8.33
N PHE A 171 -7.37 -20.06 7.25
CA PHE A 171 -7.70 -20.48 5.89
C PHE A 171 -7.45 -21.98 5.67
N ILE A 172 -6.27 -22.47 6.06
CA ILE A 172 -5.89 -23.87 5.84
C ILE A 172 -6.72 -24.83 6.71
N THR A 173 -7.00 -24.44 7.96
CA THR A 173 -7.77 -25.28 8.90
C THR A 173 -9.28 -25.18 8.68
N GLY A 174 -9.77 -24.16 7.97
CA GLY A 174 -11.20 -23.92 7.80
C GLY A 174 -11.94 -23.50 9.08
N ILE A 175 -11.19 -23.13 10.12
CA ILE A 175 -11.76 -22.69 11.40
C ILE A 175 -12.51 -21.38 11.20
N LYS A 176 -13.82 -21.39 11.50
CA LYS A 176 -14.68 -20.20 11.47
C LYS A 176 -14.66 -19.51 12.82
N LEU A 177 -14.35 -18.23 12.84
CA LEU A 177 -14.41 -17.46 14.08
C LEU A 177 -15.86 -17.27 14.54
N PRO A 178 -16.13 -17.24 15.86
CA PRO A 178 -17.45 -16.89 16.39
C PRO A 178 -17.96 -15.57 15.80
N GLY A 179 -19.27 -15.51 15.51
CA GLY A 179 -19.89 -14.36 14.84
C GLY A 179 -19.58 -13.02 15.52
N VAL A 180 -19.56 -13.00 16.87
CA VAL A 180 -19.21 -11.80 17.64
C VAL A 180 -17.79 -11.32 17.33
N ILE A 181 -16.81 -12.23 17.32
CA ILE A 181 -15.41 -11.89 17.03
C ILE A 181 -15.27 -11.38 15.59
N ASN A 182 -15.87 -12.08 14.62
CA ASN A 182 -15.81 -11.66 13.21
C ASN A 182 -16.48 -10.30 13.00
N SER A 183 -17.62 -10.02 13.62
CA SER A 183 -18.30 -8.72 13.55
C SER A 183 -17.50 -7.60 14.21
N THR A 184 -16.87 -7.87 15.35
CA THR A 184 -15.98 -6.91 16.02
C THR A 184 -14.79 -6.57 15.14
N MET A 185 -14.13 -7.59 14.56
CA MET A 185 -13.02 -7.36 13.62
C MET A 185 -13.50 -6.63 12.36
N ALA A 186 -14.74 -6.83 11.91
CA ALA A 186 -15.32 -6.09 10.79
C ALA A 186 -15.41 -4.59 11.10
N GLY A 187 -15.92 -4.24 12.29
CA GLY A 187 -15.99 -2.85 12.72
C GLY A 187 -14.63 -2.17 12.80
N VAL A 188 -13.63 -2.89 13.35
CA VAL A 188 -12.25 -2.37 13.41
C VAL A 188 -11.66 -2.24 12.00
N ALA A 189 -11.82 -3.23 11.13
CA ALA A 189 -11.31 -3.20 9.76
C ALA A 189 -11.92 -2.06 8.92
N ALA A 190 -13.17 -1.68 9.17
CA ALA A 190 -13.84 -0.57 8.48
C ALA A 190 -13.17 0.78 8.72
N LEU A 191 -12.38 0.93 9.78
CA LEU A 191 -11.60 2.13 10.05
C LEU A 191 -10.40 2.31 9.09
N ASN A 192 -10.01 1.28 8.31
CA ASN A 192 -8.80 1.34 7.49
C ASN A 192 -8.79 2.57 6.58
N THR A 193 -9.77 2.70 5.71
CA THR A 193 -9.82 3.81 4.75
C THR A 193 -10.01 5.18 5.42
N PRO A 194 -11.01 5.38 6.29
CA PRO A 194 -11.23 6.70 6.90
C PRO A 194 -10.03 7.18 7.72
N ALA A 195 -9.52 6.34 8.61
CA ALA A 195 -8.42 6.74 9.48
C ALA A 195 -7.12 6.98 8.70
N ALA A 196 -6.81 6.13 7.71
CA ALA A 196 -5.63 6.31 6.86
C ALA A 196 -5.69 7.61 6.06
N MET A 197 -6.85 7.95 5.50
CA MET A 197 -7.03 9.19 4.72
C MET A 197 -6.97 10.44 5.61
N ILE A 198 -7.52 10.38 6.82
CA ILE A 198 -7.40 11.47 7.80
C ILE A 198 -5.93 11.70 8.18
N VAL A 199 -5.15 10.63 8.40
CA VAL A 199 -3.69 10.74 8.64
C VAL A 199 -2.96 11.35 7.44
N LEU A 200 -3.31 10.96 6.22
CA LEU A 200 -2.73 11.57 5.01
C LEU A 200 -3.09 13.05 4.89
N GLY A 201 -4.31 13.43 5.28
CA GLY A 201 -4.74 14.83 5.36
C GLY A 201 -3.92 15.63 6.39
N TYR A 202 -3.63 15.02 7.54
CA TYR A 202 -2.71 15.60 8.51
C TYR A 202 -1.32 15.81 7.90
N TYR A 203 -0.75 14.81 7.21
CA TYR A 203 0.55 14.97 6.55
C TYR A 203 0.54 16.09 5.52
N LEU A 204 -0.52 16.22 4.74
CA LEU A 204 -0.70 17.31 3.79
C LEU A 204 -0.71 18.70 4.49
N SER A 205 -1.26 18.78 5.71
CA SER A 205 -1.28 20.03 6.49
C SER A 205 0.10 20.48 6.98
N CYS A 206 1.02 19.53 7.15
CA CYS A 206 2.38 19.77 7.63
C CYS A 206 3.33 20.25 6.52
N VAL A 207 2.93 20.12 5.25
CA VAL A 207 3.77 20.47 4.10
C VAL A 207 3.44 21.88 3.61
N ARG A 208 4.47 22.64 3.26
CA ARG A 208 4.28 23.92 2.57
C ARG A 208 3.88 23.63 1.12
N ILE A 209 2.75 24.17 0.69
CA ILE A 209 2.24 23.99 -0.69
C ILE A 209 3.30 24.38 -1.72
N ARG A 210 4.08 25.39 -1.47
CA ARG A 210 5.19 25.83 -2.33
C ARG A 210 6.23 24.72 -2.52
N ASP A 211 6.66 24.06 -1.44
CA ASP A 211 7.68 23.01 -1.49
C ASP A 211 7.13 21.75 -2.17
N LEU A 212 5.83 21.51 -2.02
CA LEU A 212 5.12 20.43 -2.71
C LEU A 212 5.04 20.67 -4.23
N LEU A 213 4.67 21.88 -4.67
CA LEU A 213 4.36 22.16 -6.07
C LEU A 213 5.57 22.62 -6.90
N LEU A 214 6.58 23.22 -6.30
CA LEU A 214 7.72 23.80 -7.02
C LEU A 214 8.98 22.91 -7.04
N ASN A 215 8.91 21.69 -6.50
CA ASN A 215 10.08 20.82 -6.47
C ASN A 215 10.06 19.78 -7.60
N PRO A 216 10.80 19.99 -8.73
CA PRO A 216 10.77 19.09 -9.87
C PRO A 216 11.16 17.64 -9.55
N SER A 217 12.02 17.46 -8.51
CA SER A 217 12.45 16.10 -8.15
C SER A 217 11.33 15.27 -7.48
N LEU A 218 10.31 15.91 -6.90
CA LEU A 218 9.12 15.23 -6.39
C LEU A 218 8.23 14.75 -7.55
N TYR A 219 8.10 15.57 -8.61
CA TYR A 219 7.37 15.17 -9.81
C TYR A 219 8.04 14.00 -10.52
N LEU A 220 9.39 14.01 -10.61
CA LEU A 220 10.12 12.87 -11.15
C LEU A 220 9.85 11.61 -10.34
N ALA A 221 9.91 11.68 -9.02
CA ALA A 221 9.64 10.53 -8.16
C ALA A 221 8.18 10.04 -8.31
N SER A 222 7.22 10.96 -8.38
CA SER A 222 5.81 10.64 -8.61
C SER A 222 5.60 10.03 -10.01
N PHE A 223 6.24 10.55 -11.04
CA PHE A 223 6.17 10.01 -12.41
C PHE A 223 6.74 8.60 -12.49
N VAL A 224 7.90 8.36 -11.88
CA VAL A 224 8.48 7.02 -11.79
C VAL A 224 7.52 6.06 -11.08
N ARG A 225 6.96 6.48 -9.93
CA ARG A 225 6.09 5.64 -9.10
C ARG A 225 4.72 5.37 -9.73
N LEU A 226 4.10 6.38 -10.34
CA LEU A 226 2.72 6.32 -10.79
C LEU A 226 2.57 5.93 -12.26
N ILE A 227 3.62 6.06 -13.05
CA ILE A 227 3.58 5.79 -14.51
C ILE A 227 4.59 4.72 -14.89
N ILE A 228 5.89 4.93 -14.69
CA ILE A 228 6.93 4.01 -15.18
C ILE A 228 6.77 2.63 -14.53
N ILE A 229 6.74 2.57 -13.20
CA ILE A 229 6.65 1.30 -12.48
C ILE A 229 5.34 0.55 -12.79
N PRO A 230 4.14 1.16 -12.76
CA PRO A 230 2.91 0.48 -13.12
C PRO A 230 2.87 -0.01 -14.56
N LEU A 231 3.37 0.77 -15.53
CA LEU A 231 3.39 0.35 -16.93
C LEU A 231 4.36 -0.81 -17.18
N LEU A 232 5.55 -0.78 -16.56
CA LEU A 232 6.47 -1.92 -16.62
C LEU A 232 5.92 -3.14 -15.88
N THR A 233 5.23 -2.94 -14.76
CA THR A 233 4.52 -4.02 -14.07
C THR A 233 3.42 -4.61 -14.97
N LEU A 234 2.62 -3.77 -15.63
CA LEU A 234 1.60 -4.21 -16.59
C LEU A 234 2.23 -5.02 -17.73
N LEU A 235 3.35 -4.58 -18.27
CA LEU A 235 4.08 -5.32 -19.31
C LEU A 235 4.53 -6.70 -18.81
N VAL A 236 5.08 -6.79 -17.60
CA VAL A 236 5.50 -8.06 -17.00
C VAL A 236 4.28 -8.97 -16.75
N LEU A 237 3.17 -8.42 -16.25
CA LEU A 237 1.92 -9.17 -16.06
C LEU A 237 1.34 -9.67 -17.39
N TYR A 238 1.44 -8.89 -18.45
CA TYR A 238 1.02 -9.30 -19.80
C TYR A 238 1.83 -10.47 -20.34
N ILE A 239 3.14 -10.50 -20.08
CA ILE A 239 4.03 -11.59 -20.54
C ILE A 239 3.80 -12.88 -19.72
N ILE A 240 3.47 -12.77 -18.44
CA ILE A 240 3.25 -13.92 -17.56
C ILE A 240 1.81 -14.41 -17.73
N PRO A 241 1.55 -15.67 -18.17
CA PRO A 241 0.19 -16.18 -18.38
C PRO A 241 -0.72 -16.03 -17.14
N ALA A 242 -0.18 -16.22 -15.94
CA ALA A 242 -0.89 -16.03 -14.67
C ALA A 242 -1.20 -14.56 -14.34
N GLY A 243 -0.62 -13.60 -15.07
CA GLY A 243 -0.88 -12.19 -14.95
C GLY A 243 -2.18 -11.73 -15.61
N HIS A 244 -2.81 -12.57 -16.40
CA HIS A 244 -4.11 -12.29 -17.02
C HIS A 244 -5.27 -12.54 -16.05
N GLY A 245 -6.35 -11.78 -16.22
CA GLY A 245 -7.56 -11.88 -15.42
C GLY A 245 -7.50 -11.18 -14.06
N GLN A 246 -8.36 -11.62 -13.15
CA GLN A 246 -8.65 -10.92 -11.90
C GLN A 246 -7.41 -10.76 -11.00
N ILE A 247 -6.59 -11.82 -10.83
CA ILE A 247 -5.43 -11.77 -9.92
C ILE A 247 -4.36 -10.80 -10.42
N GLY A 248 -4.12 -10.76 -11.73
CA GLY A 248 -3.21 -9.78 -12.33
C GLY A 248 -3.70 -8.34 -12.13
N MET A 249 -5.00 -8.10 -12.33
CA MET A 249 -5.61 -6.79 -12.08
C MET A 249 -5.51 -6.36 -10.61
N ILE A 250 -5.76 -7.28 -9.67
CA ILE A 250 -5.60 -7.02 -8.22
C ILE A 250 -4.15 -6.62 -7.91
N THR A 251 -3.19 -7.39 -8.45
CA THR A 251 -1.76 -7.10 -8.29
C THR A 251 -1.39 -5.75 -8.86
N LEU A 252 -1.89 -5.41 -10.05
CA LEU A 252 -1.59 -4.14 -10.69
C LEU A 252 -2.22 -2.96 -9.95
N ILE A 253 -3.47 -3.07 -9.48
CA ILE A 253 -4.10 -2.03 -8.64
C ILE A 253 -3.23 -1.76 -7.40
N ALA A 254 -2.81 -2.80 -6.70
CA ALA A 254 -1.94 -2.67 -5.54
C ALA A 254 -0.58 -2.02 -5.91
N ALA A 255 0.04 -2.49 -7.00
CA ALA A 255 1.32 -2.00 -7.49
C ALA A 255 1.25 -0.55 -8.00
N ALA A 256 0.13 -0.09 -8.54
CA ALA A 256 -0.06 1.26 -9.07
C ALA A 256 -0.42 2.31 -7.98
N THR A 257 -0.61 1.89 -6.73
CA THR A 257 -0.87 2.83 -5.64
C THR A 257 0.31 3.80 -5.43
N PRO A 258 0.06 5.02 -4.92
CA PRO A 258 1.08 6.04 -4.72
C PRO A 258 2.16 5.61 -3.72
N VAL A 259 3.11 6.50 -3.46
CA VAL A 259 4.17 6.31 -2.45
C VAL A 259 3.56 5.93 -1.10
N GLY A 260 4.07 4.86 -0.51
CA GLY A 260 3.58 4.35 0.77
C GLY A 260 3.84 5.33 1.93
N THR A 261 2.86 5.48 2.83
CA THR A 261 3.00 6.25 4.08
C THR A 261 4.16 5.74 4.94
N SER A 262 4.51 4.47 4.79
CA SER A 262 5.71 3.87 5.38
C SER A 262 6.99 4.65 5.07
N THR A 263 7.07 5.34 3.91
CA THR A 263 8.22 6.17 3.55
C THR A 263 8.47 7.27 4.59
N ALA A 264 7.41 7.95 5.04
CA ALA A 264 7.50 8.96 6.10
C ALA A 264 7.86 8.32 7.46
N ILE A 265 7.23 7.19 7.79
CA ILE A 265 7.49 6.46 9.05
C ILE A 265 8.94 6.00 9.13
N PHE A 266 9.47 5.40 8.06
CA PHE A 266 10.85 4.93 8.00
C PHE A 266 11.85 6.10 7.96
N ALA A 267 11.54 7.18 7.23
CA ALA A 267 12.36 8.38 7.24
C ALA A 267 12.51 8.95 8.66
N GLN A 268 11.42 9.09 9.40
CA GLN A 268 11.43 9.56 10.78
C GLN A 268 12.21 8.62 11.69
N LYS A 269 11.94 7.32 11.60
CA LYS A 269 12.55 6.29 12.46
C LYS A 269 14.06 6.17 12.29
N PHE A 270 14.56 6.37 11.08
CA PHE A 270 15.98 6.21 10.74
C PHE A 270 16.70 7.55 10.52
N GLY A 271 16.12 8.66 10.98
CA GLY A 271 16.75 9.97 10.97
C GLY A 271 17.04 10.51 9.56
N GLN A 272 16.21 10.17 8.58
CA GLN A 272 16.29 10.65 7.22
C GLN A 272 15.40 11.89 7.02
N ASN A 273 15.44 12.49 5.83
CA ASN A 273 14.63 13.66 5.51
C ASN A 273 13.12 13.35 5.52
N TYR A 274 12.49 13.50 6.69
CA TYR A 274 11.07 13.26 6.92
C TYR A 274 10.18 14.16 6.07
N GLU A 275 10.53 15.46 5.96
CA GLU A 275 9.75 16.43 5.20
C GLU A 275 9.67 16.04 3.72
N ARG A 276 10.80 15.64 3.12
CA ARG A 276 10.83 15.11 1.76
C ARG A 276 9.96 13.87 1.59
N ALA A 277 10.01 12.95 2.55
CA ALA A 277 9.22 11.73 2.52
C ALA A 277 7.71 12.04 2.55
N VAL A 278 7.29 12.97 3.41
CA VAL A 278 5.90 13.43 3.48
C VAL A 278 5.47 14.12 2.18
N CYS A 279 6.31 14.99 1.61
CA CYS A 279 6.04 15.61 0.31
C CYS A 279 5.83 14.58 -0.80
N MET A 280 6.68 13.53 -0.85
CA MET A 280 6.52 12.44 -1.84
C MET A 280 5.21 11.70 -1.67
N VAL A 281 4.83 11.34 -0.43
CA VAL A 281 3.55 10.69 -0.14
C VAL A 281 2.40 11.58 -0.57
N CYS A 282 2.38 12.84 -0.17
CA CYS A 282 1.29 13.77 -0.47
C CYS A 282 1.15 14.02 -1.98
N LEU A 283 2.25 14.39 -2.67
CA LEU A 283 2.20 14.70 -4.10
C LEU A 283 1.76 13.48 -4.93
N SER A 284 2.36 12.32 -4.67
CA SER A 284 2.00 11.11 -5.40
C SER A 284 0.54 10.70 -5.13
N THR A 285 0.04 10.86 -3.91
CA THR A 285 -1.37 10.58 -3.57
C THR A 285 -2.32 11.52 -4.34
N LEU A 286 -2.00 12.81 -4.42
CA LEU A 286 -2.79 13.76 -5.20
C LEU A 286 -2.79 13.40 -6.70
N LEU A 287 -1.62 13.10 -7.26
CA LEU A 287 -1.50 12.75 -8.68
C LEU A 287 -2.13 11.37 -9.01
N SER A 288 -2.22 10.47 -8.04
CA SER A 288 -2.81 9.14 -8.24
C SER A 288 -4.30 9.19 -8.58
N ILE A 289 -5.00 10.27 -8.26
CA ILE A 289 -6.41 10.50 -8.63
C ILE A 289 -6.60 10.35 -10.15
N ILE A 290 -5.64 10.87 -10.92
CA ILE A 290 -5.70 10.84 -12.37
C ILE A 290 -4.95 9.61 -12.92
N THR A 291 -3.77 9.32 -12.38
CA THR A 291 -2.88 8.30 -12.97
C THR A 291 -3.38 6.87 -12.77
N MET A 292 -3.97 6.55 -11.61
CA MET A 292 -4.49 5.20 -11.38
C MET A 292 -5.63 4.81 -12.35
N PRO A 293 -6.67 5.62 -12.55
CA PRO A 293 -7.71 5.31 -13.54
C PRO A 293 -7.17 5.12 -14.94
N VAL A 294 -6.18 5.94 -15.35
CA VAL A 294 -5.56 5.84 -16.69
C VAL A 294 -4.80 4.52 -16.83
N VAL A 295 -3.96 4.17 -15.86
CA VAL A 295 -3.22 2.89 -15.86
C VAL A 295 -4.17 1.69 -15.86
N MET A 296 -5.25 1.76 -15.07
CA MET A 296 -6.24 0.69 -15.02
C MET A 296 -7.08 0.58 -16.30
N TYR A 297 -7.33 1.69 -16.99
CA TYR A 297 -7.97 1.65 -18.31
C TYR A 297 -7.11 0.89 -19.33
N LEU A 298 -5.79 1.18 -19.37
CA LEU A 298 -4.86 0.45 -20.22
C LEU A 298 -4.79 -1.05 -19.83
N ALA A 299 -4.77 -1.34 -18.54
CA ALA A 299 -4.72 -2.71 -18.05
C ALA A 299 -5.94 -3.55 -18.46
N GLN A 300 -7.13 -2.95 -18.46
CA GLN A 300 -8.34 -3.64 -18.91
C GLN A 300 -8.26 -4.08 -20.39
N MET A 301 -7.53 -3.33 -21.21
CA MET A 301 -7.34 -3.67 -22.62
C MET A 301 -6.31 -4.78 -22.85
N TRP A 302 -5.39 -5.00 -21.91
CA TRP A 302 -4.21 -5.85 -22.12
C TRP A 302 -4.27 -7.17 -21.34
N ILE A 303 -4.81 -7.18 -20.13
CA ILE A 303 -4.77 -8.35 -19.24
C ILE A 303 -6.16 -8.82 -18.75
N MET A 304 -7.24 -8.16 -19.12
CA MET A 304 -8.61 -8.63 -18.92
C MET A 304 -9.26 -9.07 -20.23
#